data_32d4ff92f59c36c9fb92dd447f2ccc06
#
_entry.id   32d4ff92f59c36c9fb92dd447f2ccc06
#
_cell.length_a   1.000
_cell.length_b   1.000
_cell.length_c   1.000
_cell.angle_alpha   90.00
_cell.angle_beta   90.00
_cell.angle_gamma   90.00
#
_symmetry.space_group_name_H-M   'P 1'
#
loop_
_entity.id
_entity.type
_entity.pdbx_description
1 polymer ?
#
loop_
_entity_poly.entity_id
_entity_poly.type
_entity_poly.pdbx_seq_one_letter_code
_entity_poly.pdbx_strand_id
1 'polypeptide(L)'
;RLYKTGKPFNMTFETADTHTPGYASPKIKNKFNNQYANAIYYSQNETYKFIEWIKQQPFYENTTIVIIGDHLSMCSDFFKNKNGNRTQYNLILNPSPDLKYSKDCLKNRTWSNYDMYPTVLAAMGVKIEGNRLGLGTDLFSNEPTVFEEFGYDYVNKELAKKSEFYNKRILSPNGEKIAMHNTDDNQKYA
;
A
#
# COMPACT_ATOMS: atom_id res chain seq x y z
N ARG A 1 23.88 -2.30 7.79
CA ARG A 1 24.01 -2.45 9.26
C ARG A 1 23.08 -3.56 9.77
N LEU A 2 21.79 -3.57 9.41
CA LEU A 2 20.82 -4.57 9.87
C LEU A 2 21.21 -6.00 9.48
N TYR A 3 21.61 -6.23 8.24
CA TYR A 3 22.08 -7.55 7.77
C TYR A 3 23.20 -8.14 8.63
N LYS A 4 24.13 -7.29 9.12
CA LYS A 4 25.26 -7.74 9.96
C LYS A 4 24.84 -8.28 11.34
N THR A 5 23.58 -8.10 11.74
CA THR A 5 23.07 -8.65 13.00
C THR A 5 22.77 -10.15 12.92
N GLY A 6 22.71 -10.72 11.72
CA GLY A 6 22.31 -12.11 11.48
C GLY A 6 20.84 -12.41 11.81
N LYS A 7 20.04 -11.38 12.11
CA LYS A 7 18.63 -11.53 12.46
C LYS A 7 17.73 -11.08 11.30
N PRO A 8 16.53 -11.67 11.14
CA PRO A 8 15.52 -11.12 10.24
C PRO A 8 15.25 -9.65 10.56
N PHE A 9 14.98 -8.86 9.53
CA PHE A 9 14.62 -7.44 9.68
C PHE A 9 13.53 -7.05 8.72
N ASN A 10 12.74 -6.07 9.12
CA ASN A 10 11.82 -5.35 8.27
C ASN A 10 12.30 -3.91 8.13
N MET A 11 12.13 -3.33 6.95
CA MET A 11 12.48 -1.94 6.69
C MET A 11 11.44 -1.32 5.78
N THR A 12 10.78 -0.29 6.28
CA THR A 12 9.75 0.44 5.55
C THR A 12 10.23 1.85 5.25
N PHE A 13 10.01 2.30 4.02
CA PHE A 13 10.30 3.65 3.58
C PHE A 13 9.02 4.28 3.02
N GLU A 14 8.84 5.54 3.30
CA GLU A 14 7.88 6.39 2.62
C GLU A 14 8.64 7.38 1.73
N THR A 15 8.25 7.44 0.44
CA THR A 15 8.84 8.38 -0.51
C THR A 15 7.98 9.64 -0.56
N ALA A 16 8.39 10.70 0.14
CA ALA A 16 7.62 11.93 0.27
C ALA A 16 7.68 12.86 -0.95
N ASP A 17 8.61 12.64 -1.89
CA ASP A 17 8.81 13.54 -3.05
C ASP A 17 7.56 13.65 -3.93
N THR A 18 6.74 12.61 -3.97
CA THR A 18 5.52 12.54 -4.79
C THR A 18 4.27 13.04 -4.07
N HIS A 19 4.39 13.48 -2.83
CA HIS A 19 3.29 14.16 -2.13
C HIS A 19 2.94 15.47 -2.87
N THR A 20 1.64 15.75 -3.01
CA THR A 20 1.17 16.93 -3.75
C THR A 20 1.67 18.24 -3.10
N PRO A 21 2.13 19.21 -3.87
CA PRO A 21 2.18 19.38 -5.34
C PRO A 21 3.44 18.80 -6.02
N GLY A 22 4.17 17.94 -5.36
CA GLY A 22 5.47 17.40 -5.77
C GLY A 22 6.63 18.24 -5.21
N TYR A 23 7.58 17.56 -4.57
CA TYR A 23 8.72 18.24 -3.97
C TYR A 23 9.72 18.72 -5.05
N ALA A 24 10.07 20.00 -5.00
CA ALA A 24 11.09 20.58 -5.89
C ALA A 24 12.47 20.48 -5.22
N SER A 25 13.27 19.50 -5.59
CA SER A 25 14.65 19.35 -5.12
C SER A 25 15.62 19.91 -6.16
N PRO A 26 16.73 20.56 -5.75
CA PRO A 26 17.80 20.95 -6.68
C PRO A 26 18.42 19.76 -7.43
N LYS A 27 18.25 18.55 -6.91
CA LYS A 27 18.68 17.30 -7.55
C LYS A 27 17.75 16.84 -8.67
N ILE A 28 16.52 17.35 -8.71
CA ILE A 28 15.54 17.01 -9.72
C ILE A 28 15.85 17.82 -10.98
N LYS A 29 16.31 17.16 -12.02
CA LYS A 29 16.46 17.78 -13.34
C LYS A 29 15.07 17.95 -13.97
N ASN A 30 14.78 19.14 -14.45
CA ASN A 30 13.53 19.44 -15.16
C ASN A 30 13.50 18.70 -16.51
N LYS A 31 12.90 17.51 -16.52
CA LYS A 31 12.66 16.72 -17.73
C LYS A 31 11.33 17.07 -18.37
N PHE A 32 10.37 17.49 -17.56
CA PHE A 32 9.01 17.85 -17.98
C PHE A 32 8.71 19.30 -17.58
N ASN A 33 7.84 19.95 -18.33
CA ASN A 33 7.32 21.27 -17.97
C ASN A 33 6.21 21.16 -16.90
N ASN A 34 6.46 20.36 -15.86
CA ASN A 34 5.54 20.16 -14.76
C ASN A 34 6.32 19.64 -13.54
N GLN A 35 6.21 20.34 -12.41
CA GLN A 35 6.94 20.00 -11.18
C GLN A 35 6.54 18.62 -10.65
N TYR A 36 5.25 18.30 -10.62
CA TYR A 36 4.78 17.02 -10.12
C TYR A 36 5.28 15.84 -10.97
N ALA A 37 5.26 15.99 -12.31
CA ALA A 37 5.82 14.99 -13.20
C ALA A 37 7.34 14.78 -12.99
N ASN A 38 8.08 15.86 -12.73
CA ASN A 38 9.51 15.78 -12.43
C ASN A 38 9.78 15.10 -11.09
N ALA A 39 8.97 15.37 -10.06
CA ALA A 39 9.06 14.72 -8.76
C ALA A 39 8.80 13.20 -8.87
N ILE A 40 7.73 12.79 -9.57
CA ILE A 40 7.44 11.37 -9.85
C ILE A 40 8.61 10.71 -10.57
N TYR A 41 9.10 11.34 -11.63
CA TYR A 41 10.20 10.78 -12.43
C TYR A 41 11.48 10.60 -11.61
N TYR A 42 11.80 11.58 -10.76
CA TYR A 42 12.95 11.51 -9.87
C TYR A 42 12.78 10.37 -8.84
N SER A 43 11.68 10.38 -8.10
CA SER A 43 11.41 9.39 -7.07
C SER A 43 11.44 7.95 -7.60
N GLN A 44 10.81 7.71 -8.76
CA GLN A 44 10.83 6.37 -9.36
C GLN A 44 12.25 5.95 -9.79
N ASN A 45 13.10 6.88 -10.29
CA ASN A 45 14.47 6.54 -10.64
C ASN A 45 15.33 6.23 -9.41
N GLU A 46 15.16 6.95 -8.32
CA GLU A 46 15.87 6.68 -7.06
C GLU A 46 15.41 5.34 -6.46
N THR A 47 14.10 5.06 -6.50
CA THR A 47 13.55 3.75 -6.09
C THR A 47 14.13 2.61 -6.94
N TYR A 48 14.19 2.79 -8.26
CA TYR A 48 14.79 1.82 -9.17
C TYR A 48 16.26 1.54 -8.84
N LYS A 49 17.06 2.58 -8.66
CA LYS A 49 18.48 2.45 -8.28
C LYS A 49 18.65 1.73 -6.95
N PHE A 50 17.79 2.01 -5.99
CA PHE A 50 17.82 1.36 -4.69
C PHE A 50 17.48 -0.15 -4.80
N ILE A 51 16.50 -0.52 -5.61
CA ILE A 51 16.17 -1.91 -5.88
C ILE A 51 17.33 -2.64 -6.57
N GLU A 52 17.94 -2.02 -7.59
CA GLU A 52 19.09 -2.59 -8.27
C GLU A 52 20.29 -2.78 -7.32
N TRP A 53 20.46 -1.86 -6.36
CA TRP A 53 21.47 -2.03 -5.31
C TRP A 53 21.11 -3.19 -4.37
N ILE A 54 19.82 -3.34 -3.96
CA ILE A 54 19.38 -4.46 -3.12
C ILE A 54 19.65 -5.80 -3.82
N LYS A 55 19.37 -5.91 -5.11
CA LYS A 55 19.60 -7.13 -5.89
C LYS A 55 21.06 -7.60 -5.88
N GLN A 56 22.01 -6.71 -5.65
CA GLN A 56 23.42 -7.01 -5.57
C GLN A 56 23.87 -7.41 -4.14
N GLN A 57 22.97 -7.36 -3.16
CA GLN A 57 23.34 -7.65 -1.78
C GLN A 57 23.20 -9.14 -1.46
N PRO A 58 24.04 -9.68 -0.56
CA PRO A 58 24.01 -11.09 -0.20
C PRO A 58 22.72 -11.53 0.52
N PHE A 59 21.90 -10.58 0.96
CA PHE A 59 20.61 -10.86 1.58
C PHE A 59 19.43 -10.87 0.60
N TYR A 60 19.65 -10.55 -0.67
CA TYR A 60 18.56 -10.41 -1.65
C TYR A 60 17.74 -11.70 -1.81
N GLU A 61 18.36 -12.86 -1.88
CA GLU A 61 17.68 -14.14 -2.08
C GLU A 61 16.63 -14.43 -1.00
N ASN A 62 16.83 -13.89 0.21
CA ASN A 62 15.91 -14.03 1.35
C ASN A 62 15.14 -12.74 1.65
N THR A 63 14.97 -11.87 0.66
CA THR A 63 14.30 -10.57 0.85
C THR A 63 13.15 -10.39 -0.10
N THR A 64 11.94 -10.34 0.42
CA THR A 64 10.76 -9.90 -0.33
C THR A 64 10.73 -8.38 -0.36
N ILE A 65 10.60 -7.79 -1.55
CA ILE A 65 10.48 -6.33 -1.73
C ILE A 65 9.05 -6.02 -2.14
N VAL A 66 8.43 -5.08 -1.42
CA VAL A 66 7.05 -4.64 -1.69
C VAL A 66 7.07 -3.15 -2.02
N ILE A 67 6.46 -2.77 -3.13
CA ILE A 67 6.26 -1.38 -3.55
C ILE A 67 4.76 -1.19 -3.69
N ILE A 68 4.20 -0.30 -2.91
CA ILE A 68 2.77 -0.01 -2.93
C ILE A 68 2.53 1.50 -2.90
N GLY A 69 1.45 1.95 -3.55
CA GLY A 69 0.88 3.26 -3.29
C GLY A 69 0.00 3.22 -2.05
N ASP A 70 0.06 4.23 -1.24
CA ASP A 70 -0.76 4.39 -0.03
C ASP A 70 -2.21 4.77 -0.40
N HIS A 71 -2.37 5.67 -1.37
CA HIS A 71 -3.65 6.10 -1.94
C HIS A 71 -3.46 6.69 -3.34
N LEU A 72 -4.58 6.99 -4.02
CA LEU A 72 -4.53 7.74 -5.28
C LEU A 72 -4.01 9.16 -5.05
N SER A 73 -3.15 9.64 -5.95
CA SER A 73 -2.59 11.00 -5.83
C SER A 73 -3.69 12.06 -5.68
N MET A 74 -3.51 12.98 -4.73
CA MET A 74 -4.39 14.13 -4.51
C MET A 74 -4.13 15.28 -5.49
N CYS A 75 -3.13 15.17 -6.39
CA CYS A 75 -2.83 16.19 -7.39
C CYS A 75 -3.83 16.14 -8.55
N SER A 76 -5.07 16.55 -8.28
CA SER A 76 -6.19 16.48 -9.23
C SER A 76 -5.90 17.20 -10.55
N ASP A 77 -5.26 18.37 -10.50
CA ASP A 77 -4.95 19.16 -11.68
C ASP A 77 -4.00 18.45 -12.66
N PHE A 78 -3.10 17.63 -12.13
CA PHE A 78 -2.21 16.82 -12.95
C PHE A 78 -2.97 15.78 -13.79
N PHE A 79 -4.11 15.32 -13.28
CA PHE A 79 -4.92 14.28 -13.92
C PHE A 79 -6.14 14.80 -14.68
N LYS A 80 -6.46 16.10 -14.57
CA LYS A 80 -7.71 16.70 -15.07
C LYS A 80 -8.02 16.42 -16.55
N ASN A 81 -7.01 16.29 -17.38
CA ASN A 81 -7.16 16.06 -18.83
C ASN A 81 -6.63 14.68 -19.25
N LYS A 82 -6.53 13.73 -18.33
CA LYS A 82 -6.04 12.38 -18.63
C LYS A 82 -7.22 11.42 -18.60
N ASN A 83 -7.50 10.80 -19.74
CA ASN A 83 -8.52 9.77 -19.85
C ASN A 83 -8.00 8.46 -19.25
N GLY A 84 -8.87 7.75 -18.55
CA GLY A 84 -8.58 6.43 -17.99
C GLY A 84 -8.86 6.32 -16.49
N ASN A 85 -8.99 5.10 -16.03
CA ASN A 85 -9.13 4.81 -14.61
C ASN A 85 -7.80 5.05 -13.89
N ARG A 86 -7.86 5.78 -12.79
CA ARG A 86 -6.70 5.98 -11.92
C ARG A 86 -6.49 4.73 -11.07
N THR A 87 -5.24 4.27 -11.02
CA THR A 87 -4.86 3.09 -10.26
C THR A 87 -3.63 3.37 -9.40
N GLN A 88 -3.46 2.59 -8.36
CA GLN A 88 -2.23 2.57 -7.56
C GLN A 88 -1.23 1.59 -8.18
N TYR A 89 0.04 1.92 -8.06
CA TYR A 89 1.11 1.00 -8.44
C TYR A 89 1.37 0.03 -7.30
N ASN A 90 1.36 -1.26 -7.61
CA ASN A 90 1.64 -2.31 -6.64
C ASN A 90 2.53 -3.36 -7.29
N LEU A 91 3.61 -3.71 -6.60
CA LEU A 91 4.58 -4.69 -7.09
C LEU A 91 5.18 -5.46 -5.90
N ILE A 92 5.21 -6.76 -6.00
CA ILE A 92 5.93 -7.64 -5.08
C ILE A 92 7.04 -8.33 -5.87
N LEU A 93 8.28 -8.12 -5.45
CA LEU A 93 9.46 -8.76 -6.03
C LEU A 93 10.01 -9.79 -5.07
N ASN A 94 10.55 -10.87 -5.64
CA ASN A 94 11.22 -11.94 -4.92
C ASN A 94 10.36 -12.52 -3.78
N PRO A 95 9.11 -12.94 -4.06
CA PRO A 95 8.32 -13.62 -3.06
C PRO A 95 8.99 -14.95 -2.67
N SER A 96 8.61 -15.51 -1.52
CA SER A 96 9.09 -16.80 -1.06
C SER A 96 8.94 -17.89 -2.16
N PRO A 97 9.95 -18.72 -2.40
CA PRO A 97 9.87 -19.82 -3.36
C PRO A 97 8.82 -20.87 -2.97
N ASP A 98 8.41 -20.89 -1.70
CA ASP A 98 7.37 -21.80 -1.21
C ASP A 98 5.95 -21.31 -1.49
N LEU A 99 5.80 -20.05 -1.92
CA LEU A 99 4.50 -19.48 -2.27
C LEU A 99 3.91 -20.19 -3.49
N LYS A 100 2.76 -20.81 -3.32
CA LYS A 100 2.02 -21.48 -4.40
C LYS A 100 0.78 -20.66 -4.74
N TYR A 101 0.67 -20.23 -5.99
CA TYR A 101 -0.49 -19.49 -6.47
C TYR A 101 -0.72 -19.72 -7.98
N SER A 102 -1.97 -19.56 -8.41
CA SER A 102 -2.30 -19.47 -9.84
C SER A 102 -2.11 -18.05 -10.33
N LYS A 103 -1.59 -17.87 -11.54
CA LYS A 103 -1.49 -16.53 -12.15
C LYS A 103 -2.86 -15.86 -12.35
N ASP A 104 -3.92 -16.64 -12.37
CA ASP A 104 -5.28 -16.12 -12.56
C ASP A 104 -5.81 -15.39 -11.31
N CYS A 105 -5.33 -15.76 -10.10
CA CYS A 105 -5.70 -15.02 -8.88
C CYS A 105 -5.14 -13.59 -8.81
N LEU A 106 -4.21 -13.23 -9.68
CA LEU A 106 -3.62 -11.89 -9.78
C LEU A 106 -4.30 -10.99 -10.81
N LYS A 107 -5.35 -11.48 -11.48
CA LYS A 107 -6.02 -10.73 -12.55
C LYS A 107 -7.47 -10.43 -12.20
N ASN A 108 -7.91 -9.25 -12.65
CA ASN A 108 -9.32 -8.83 -12.54
C ASN A 108 -9.86 -8.87 -11.09
N ARG A 109 -8.99 -8.67 -10.10
CA ARG A 109 -9.36 -8.61 -8.69
C ARG A 109 -9.86 -7.20 -8.32
N THR A 110 -10.91 -7.16 -7.53
CA THR A 110 -11.33 -5.94 -6.83
C THR A 110 -10.84 -6.00 -5.39
N TRP A 111 -9.89 -5.16 -5.05
CA TRP A 111 -9.20 -5.23 -3.76
C TRP A 111 -8.88 -3.83 -3.21
N SER A 112 -8.44 -3.78 -1.96
CA SER A 112 -8.08 -2.56 -1.25
C SER A 112 -6.76 -2.72 -0.49
N ASN A 113 -6.30 -1.65 0.14
CA ASN A 113 -5.09 -1.70 0.97
C ASN A 113 -5.20 -2.66 2.18
N TYR A 114 -6.42 -3.04 2.60
CA TYR A 114 -6.61 -4.08 3.63
C TYR A 114 -6.03 -5.43 3.20
N ASP A 115 -6.10 -5.74 1.91
CA ASP A 115 -5.65 -7.01 1.34
C ASP A 115 -4.12 -7.10 1.25
N MET A 116 -3.42 -5.96 1.31
CA MET A 116 -1.96 -5.94 1.20
C MET A 116 -1.27 -6.59 2.41
N TYR A 117 -1.83 -6.49 3.62
CA TYR A 117 -1.18 -7.07 4.79
C TYR A 117 -1.11 -8.61 4.73
N PRO A 118 -2.22 -9.35 4.57
CA PRO A 118 -2.14 -10.81 4.38
C PRO A 118 -1.35 -11.20 3.13
N THR A 119 -1.48 -10.45 2.02
CA THR A 119 -0.74 -10.72 0.79
C THR A 119 0.77 -10.61 0.97
N VAL A 120 1.25 -9.59 1.68
CA VAL A 120 2.67 -9.42 2.00
C VAL A 120 3.18 -10.54 2.90
N LEU A 121 2.41 -10.95 3.90
CA LEU A 121 2.75 -12.10 4.75
C LEU A 121 2.85 -13.39 3.94
N ALA A 122 1.90 -13.66 3.06
CA ALA A 122 1.93 -14.80 2.15
C ALA A 122 3.14 -14.74 1.21
N ALA A 123 3.46 -13.57 0.67
CA ALA A 123 4.66 -13.36 -0.16
C ALA A 123 5.95 -13.68 0.59
N MET A 124 6.00 -13.49 1.90
CA MET A 124 7.13 -13.89 2.75
C MET A 124 7.10 -15.37 3.18
N GLY A 125 6.13 -16.15 2.71
CA GLY A 125 5.99 -17.57 3.02
C GLY A 125 5.22 -17.88 4.30
N VAL A 126 4.55 -16.89 4.91
CA VAL A 126 3.68 -17.11 6.07
C VAL A 126 2.38 -17.76 5.62
N LYS A 127 2.02 -18.86 6.23
CA LYS A 127 0.73 -19.53 6.01
C LYS A 127 -0.33 -18.88 6.89
N ILE A 128 -1.42 -18.44 6.27
CA ILE A 128 -2.56 -17.80 6.91
C ILE A 128 -3.74 -18.77 6.81
N GLU A 129 -4.26 -19.22 7.93
CA GLU A 129 -5.46 -20.06 7.96
C GLU A 129 -6.65 -19.28 7.39
N GLY A 130 -7.36 -19.88 6.42
CA GLY A 130 -8.48 -19.25 5.71
C GLY A 130 -8.08 -18.09 4.78
N ASN A 131 -6.78 -17.85 4.59
CA ASN A 131 -6.23 -16.80 3.69
C ASN A 131 -6.75 -15.37 3.99
N ARG A 132 -7.23 -15.10 5.20
CA ARG A 132 -7.80 -13.81 5.61
C ARG A 132 -7.22 -13.32 6.93
N LEU A 133 -6.98 -12.02 7.06
CA LEU A 133 -6.63 -11.33 8.30
C LEU A 133 -7.43 -10.03 8.42
N GLY A 134 -8.32 -9.97 9.41
CA GLY A 134 -9.24 -8.84 9.58
C GLY A 134 -10.13 -8.66 8.35
N LEU A 135 -10.05 -7.51 7.70
CA LEU A 135 -10.79 -7.22 6.46
C LEU A 135 -10.02 -7.61 5.20
N GLY A 136 -8.76 -7.99 5.33
CA GLY A 136 -7.90 -8.28 4.18
C GLY A 136 -7.89 -9.75 3.80
N THR A 137 -7.80 -10.01 2.51
CA THR A 137 -7.66 -11.33 1.90
C THR A 137 -6.30 -11.44 1.23
N ASP A 138 -5.63 -12.59 1.36
CA ASP A 138 -4.42 -12.89 0.61
C ASP A 138 -4.74 -12.97 -0.89
N LEU A 139 -4.21 -12.02 -1.67
CA LEU A 139 -4.44 -11.93 -3.12
C LEU A 139 -3.75 -13.04 -3.93
N PHE A 140 -2.86 -13.81 -3.33
CA PHE A 140 -2.32 -15.01 -3.94
C PHE A 140 -3.25 -16.23 -3.80
N SER A 141 -4.32 -16.10 -3.02
CA SER A 141 -5.37 -17.10 -2.88
C SER A 141 -6.51 -16.88 -3.87
N ASN A 142 -7.39 -17.88 -4.01
CA ASN A 142 -8.64 -17.75 -4.76
C ASN A 142 -9.81 -17.25 -3.89
N GLU A 143 -9.54 -16.93 -2.62
CA GLU A 143 -10.56 -16.38 -1.73
C GLU A 143 -10.99 -14.99 -2.21
N PRO A 144 -12.30 -14.70 -2.24
CA PRO A 144 -12.77 -13.37 -2.61
C PRO A 144 -12.37 -12.34 -1.55
N THR A 145 -12.08 -11.12 -1.99
CA THR A 145 -11.93 -9.98 -1.09
C THR A 145 -13.29 -9.55 -0.55
N VAL A 146 -13.32 -8.73 0.50
CA VAL A 146 -14.59 -8.17 1.00
C VAL A 146 -15.30 -7.33 -0.05
N PHE A 147 -14.57 -6.68 -0.97
CA PHE A 147 -15.14 -5.91 -2.07
C PHE A 147 -15.70 -6.80 -3.17
N GLU A 148 -15.09 -7.95 -3.44
CA GLU A 148 -15.60 -8.94 -4.39
C GLU A 148 -16.85 -9.65 -3.85
N GLU A 149 -16.91 -9.89 -2.54
CA GLU A 149 -18.01 -10.60 -1.89
C GLU A 149 -19.25 -9.70 -1.69
N PHE A 150 -19.05 -8.45 -1.23
CA PHE A 150 -20.15 -7.59 -0.79
C PHE A 150 -20.36 -6.35 -1.69
N GLY A 151 -19.40 -6.04 -2.55
CA GLY A 151 -19.44 -4.85 -3.40
C GLY A 151 -18.99 -3.57 -2.69
N TYR A 152 -18.56 -2.60 -3.50
CA TYR A 152 -17.95 -1.35 -3.03
C TYR A 152 -18.89 -0.52 -2.15
N ASP A 153 -20.12 -0.29 -2.58
CA ASP A 153 -21.06 0.58 -1.88
C ASP A 153 -21.45 0.03 -0.51
N TYR A 154 -21.66 -1.27 -0.42
CA TYR A 154 -21.97 -1.92 0.84
C TYR A 154 -20.80 -1.82 1.82
N VAL A 155 -19.59 -2.19 1.39
CA VAL A 155 -18.40 -2.15 2.24
C VAL A 155 -18.13 -0.72 2.74
N ASN A 156 -18.19 0.28 1.88
CA ASN A 156 -17.99 1.68 2.29
C ASN A 156 -19.05 2.15 3.29
N LYS A 157 -20.31 1.78 3.08
CA LYS A 157 -21.39 2.09 4.02
C LYS A 157 -21.14 1.45 5.40
N GLU A 158 -20.69 0.21 5.42
CA GLU A 158 -20.38 -0.48 6.67
C GLU A 158 -19.14 0.12 7.37
N LEU A 159 -18.09 0.45 6.63
CA LEU A 159 -16.89 1.08 7.18
C LEU A 159 -17.15 2.49 7.75
N ALA A 160 -18.12 3.21 7.21
CA ALA A 160 -18.53 4.52 7.73
C ALA A 160 -19.28 4.45 9.07
N LYS A 161 -19.73 3.26 9.48
CA LYS A 161 -20.44 3.09 10.76
C LYS A 161 -19.47 3.18 11.94
N LYS A 162 -19.94 3.80 13.02
CA LYS A 162 -19.22 3.86 14.28
C LYS A 162 -19.08 2.44 14.87
N SER A 163 -17.85 2.01 15.09
CA SER A 163 -17.57 0.75 15.78
C SER A 163 -17.41 0.97 17.29
N GLU A 164 -18.36 0.49 18.07
CA GLU A 164 -18.29 0.50 19.53
C GLU A 164 -17.11 -0.34 20.05
N PHE A 165 -16.86 -1.49 19.44
CA PHE A 165 -15.71 -2.33 19.79
C PHE A 165 -14.39 -1.60 19.59
N TYR A 166 -14.19 -1.00 18.39
CA TYR A 166 -12.98 -0.26 18.07
C TYR A 166 -12.76 0.89 19.05
N ASN A 167 -13.79 1.68 19.30
CA ASN A 167 -13.72 2.81 20.21
C ASN A 167 -13.40 2.41 21.66
N LYS A 168 -14.04 1.35 22.16
CA LYS A 168 -13.90 0.92 23.56
C LYS A 168 -12.65 0.07 23.81
N ARG A 169 -12.21 -0.72 22.81
CA ARG A 169 -11.14 -1.71 23.00
C ARG A 169 -9.80 -1.30 22.39
N ILE A 170 -9.84 -0.52 21.31
CA ILE A 170 -8.63 -0.12 20.59
C ILE A 170 -8.24 1.32 20.93
N LEU A 171 -9.16 2.28 20.77
CA LEU A 171 -8.86 3.69 21.02
C LEU A 171 -8.87 4.07 22.52
N SER A 172 -9.61 3.37 23.35
CA SER A 172 -9.73 3.67 24.79
C SER A 172 -9.57 2.41 25.63
N PRO A 173 -8.45 1.68 25.53
CA PRO A 173 -8.28 0.40 26.23
C PRO A 173 -8.33 0.52 27.75
N ASN A 174 -8.01 1.71 28.29
CA ASN A 174 -8.01 2.00 29.74
C ASN A 174 -9.25 2.76 30.21
N GLY A 175 -10.30 2.90 29.36
CA GLY A 175 -11.52 3.65 29.71
C GLY A 175 -11.35 5.17 29.69
N GLU A 176 -10.21 5.69 29.30
CA GLU A 176 -10.02 7.12 29.10
C GLU A 176 -10.85 7.56 27.88
N LYS A 177 -11.70 8.57 28.08
CA LYS A 177 -12.42 9.20 26.97
C LYS A 177 -11.41 9.97 26.13
N ILE A 178 -10.97 9.38 25.04
CA ILE A 178 -10.30 10.15 23.99
C ILE A 178 -11.35 11.12 23.47
N ALA A 179 -11.12 12.43 23.70
CA ALA A 179 -11.96 13.48 23.14
C ALA A 179 -11.91 13.32 21.62
N MET A 180 -12.94 12.70 21.04
CA MET A 180 -13.10 12.71 19.59
C MET A 180 -13.36 14.15 19.21
N HIS A 181 -12.41 14.79 18.54
CA HIS A 181 -12.73 15.98 17.78
C HIS A 181 -13.82 15.55 16.78
N ASN A 182 -15.01 16.10 16.98
CA ASN A 182 -16.02 16.09 15.93
C ASN A 182 -15.44 16.91 14.78
N THR A 183 -14.78 16.22 13.86
CA THR A 183 -14.54 16.79 12.55
C THR A 183 -15.87 16.66 11.80
N ASP A 184 -16.78 17.58 12.08
CA ASP A 184 -17.89 17.91 11.18
C ASP A 184 -17.36 18.64 9.92
N ASP A 185 -16.19 18.27 9.48
CA ASP A 185 -15.66 18.70 8.20
C ASP A 185 -16.10 17.68 7.14
N ASN A 186 -17.26 17.99 6.56
CA ASN A 186 -17.71 17.52 5.26
C ASN A 186 -16.68 17.92 4.18
N GLN A 187 -15.46 17.41 4.24
CA GLN A 187 -14.57 17.44 3.09
C GLN A 187 -14.98 16.32 2.16
N LYS A 188 -15.79 16.68 1.17
CA LYS A 188 -16.04 15.89 -0.02
C LYS A 188 -14.73 15.61 -0.72
N TYR A 189 -14.19 14.43 -0.48
CA TYR A 189 -13.18 13.86 -1.36
C TYR A 189 -13.90 13.26 -2.55
N ALA A 190 -14.01 14.06 -3.63
CA ALA A 190 -14.44 13.62 -4.95
C ALA A 190 -13.20 13.26 -5.76
#